data_3cc2cf7d4f29c5d1720e1239d89ed41e
#
_entry.id   3cc2cf7d4f29c5d1720e1239d89ed41e
#
_cell.length_a   1.000
_cell.length_b   1.000
_cell.length_c   1.000
_cell.angle_alpha   90.00
_cell.angle_beta   90.00
_cell.angle_gamma   90.00
#
_symmetry.space_group_name_H-M   'P 1'
#
loop_
_entity.id
_entity.type
_entity.pdbx_description
1 polymer ?
#
loop_
_entity_poly.entity_id
_entity_poly.type
_entity_poly.pdbx_seq_one_letter_code
_entity_poly.pdbx_strand_id
1 'polypeptide(L)'
;MQPPASPPSSPDSLIARCHAIAGLTLGELAEMANVAIPANLQRHKGWPGMLIEKWLGASAGSKPQQDFPELGIELKTIPIDRQFAPLETTYVCFAPLLMAPGVTWETSNVRNKLQQVLWLPVEGERTIPLAERRVATGFYWRPNEDEDMLLRADWEELTEQIITGYVESITSRQGNALHIRPKAANGKVLTDALNPDGERIKTRPRGFYLRKTFTQNILANAFFTP
;
A
#
# COMPACT_ATOMS: atom_id res chain seq x y z
N MET A 1 25.42 -9.44 -5.09
CA MET A 1 24.11 -9.59 -5.75
C MET A 1 23.77 -8.24 -6.40
N GLN A 2 23.00 -8.21 -7.51
CA GLN A 2 22.59 -6.96 -8.17
C GLN A 2 21.07 -7.00 -8.43
N PRO A 3 20.39 -5.83 -8.45
CA PRO A 3 19.00 -5.76 -8.86
C PRO A 3 18.79 -6.38 -10.25
N PRO A 4 17.66 -7.07 -10.48
CA PRO A 4 17.38 -7.70 -11.77
C PRO A 4 17.19 -6.65 -12.87
N ALA A 5 17.63 -7.00 -14.09
CA ALA A 5 17.49 -6.13 -15.27
C ALA A 5 16.09 -6.18 -15.90
N SER A 6 15.27 -7.18 -15.55
CA SER A 6 13.93 -7.41 -16.12
C SER A 6 12.90 -7.72 -15.04
N PRO A 7 11.60 -7.47 -15.27
CA PRO A 7 10.52 -7.90 -14.40
C PRO A 7 10.54 -9.42 -14.16
N PRO A 8 9.94 -9.90 -13.07
CA PRO A 8 9.80 -11.34 -12.82
C PRO A 8 8.85 -11.97 -13.85
N SER A 9 9.18 -13.18 -14.32
CA SER A 9 8.40 -13.90 -15.33
C SER A 9 7.26 -14.74 -14.74
N SER A 10 7.25 -14.95 -13.42
CA SER A 10 6.23 -15.74 -12.72
C SER A 10 6.15 -15.33 -11.26
N PRO A 11 5.04 -15.66 -10.56
CA PRO A 11 4.95 -15.50 -9.10
C PRO A 11 6.08 -16.23 -8.36
N ASP A 12 6.49 -17.43 -8.80
CA ASP A 12 7.60 -18.18 -8.18
C ASP A 12 8.93 -17.44 -8.33
N SER A 13 9.19 -16.85 -9.49
CA SER A 13 10.41 -16.05 -9.70
C SER A 13 10.39 -14.76 -8.85
N LEU A 14 9.23 -14.16 -8.62
CA LEU A 14 9.07 -12.98 -7.79
C LEU A 14 9.30 -13.32 -6.30
N ILE A 15 8.69 -14.40 -5.79
CA ILE A 15 8.90 -14.80 -4.38
C ILE A 15 10.36 -15.25 -4.14
N ALA A 16 11.01 -15.89 -5.11
CA ALA A 16 12.42 -16.22 -5.01
C ALA A 16 13.31 -14.96 -4.88
N ARG A 17 12.98 -13.86 -5.57
CA ARG A 17 13.64 -12.56 -5.39
C ARG A 17 13.44 -12.00 -3.97
N CYS A 18 12.23 -12.14 -3.41
CA CYS A 18 11.97 -11.76 -2.01
C CYS A 18 12.83 -12.56 -1.04
N HIS A 19 12.92 -13.88 -1.22
CA HIS A 19 13.77 -14.74 -0.38
C HIS A 19 15.26 -14.37 -0.50
N ALA A 20 15.72 -13.96 -1.68
CA ALA A 20 17.11 -13.56 -1.89
C ALA A 20 17.49 -12.28 -1.14
N ILE A 21 16.55 -11.39 -0.84
CA ILE A 21 16.78 -10.15 -0.09
C ILE A 21 16.35 -10.23 1.37
N ALA A 22 15.70 -11.32 1.78
CA ALA A 22 15.27 -11.50 3.16
C ALA A 22 16.48 -11.55 4.11
N GLY A 23 16.37 -10.88 5.25
CA GLY A 23 17.44 -10.74 6.25
C GLY A 23 18.48 -9.67 5.95
N LEU A 24 18.56 -9.15 4.71
CA LEU A 24 19.44 -8.05 4.37
C LEU A 24 18.90 -6.73 4.92
N THR A 25 19.79 -5.82 5.24
CA THR A 25 19.44 -4.46 5.65
C THR A 25 19.15 -3.58 4.44
N LEU A 26 18.39 -2.51 4.64
CA LEU A 26 18.17 -1.51 3.59
C LEU A 26 19.48 -0.85 3.15
N GLY A 27 20.47 -0.75 4.05
CA GLY A 27 21.81 -0.24 3.75
C GLY A 27 22.57 -1.14 2.80
N GLU A 28 22.62 -2.45 3.06
CA GLU A 28 23.25 -3.45 2.19
C GLU A 28 22.60 -3.46 0.80
N LEU A 29 21.26 -3.43 0.76
CA LEU A 29 20.51 -3.37 -0.49
C LEU A 29 20.79 -2.08 -1.28
N ALA A 30 20.89 -0.94 -0.60
CA ALA A 30 21.17 0.35 -1.22
C ALA A 30 22.59 0.41 -1.80
N GLU A 31 23.57 -0.08 -1.05
CA GLU A 31 24.97 -0.16 -1.49
C GLU A 31 25.12 -1.03 -2.73
N MET A 32 24.60 -2.27 -2.69
CA MET A 32 24.65 -3.20 -3.83
C MET A 32 23.91 -2.68 -5.07
N ALA A 33 22.85 -1.87 -4.88
CA ALA A 33 22.06 -1.27 -5.97
C ALA A 33 22.61 0.10 -6.43
N ASN A 34 23.69 0.60 -5.81
CA ASN A 34 24.24 1.94 -5.99
C ASN A 34 23.15 3.04 -5.85
N VAL A 35 22.35 2.96 -4.78
CA VAL A 35 21.28 3.90 -4.44
C VAL A 35 21.67 4.66 -3.18
N ALA A 36 21.59 5.99 -3.22
CA ALA A 36 21.89 6.80 -2.05
C ALA A 36 20.80 6.65 -0.96
N ILE A 37 21.22 6.53 0.29
CA ILE A 37 20.34 6.50 1.45
C ILE A 37 19.97 7.95 1.81
N PRO A 38 18.67 8.31 1.92
CA PRO A 38 18.27 9.67 2.25
C PRO A 38 18.64 10.02 3.70
N ALA A 39 19.22 11.20 3.90
CA ALA A 39 19.53 11.71 5.24
C ALA A 39 18.27 12.00 6.08
N ASN A 40 17.12 12.22 5.44
CA ASN A 40 15.84 12.50 6.10
C ASN A 40 14.69 11.71 5.48
N LEU A 41 14.27 10.64 6.16
CA LEU A 41 13.17 9.78 5.72
C LEU A 41 11.80 10.51 5.72
N GLN A 42 11.61 11.55 6.55
CA GLN A 42 10.32 12.27 6.56
C GLN A 42 10.04 12.96 5.23
N ARG A 43 11.08 13.37 4.50
CA ARG A 43 10.98 13.93 3.15
C ARG A 43 10.99 12.88 2.04
N HIS A 44 11.39 11.65 2.35
CA HIS A 44 11.55 10.54 1.41
C HIS A 44 10.84 9.28 1.88
N LYS A 45 9.61 9.41 2.38
CA LYS A 45 8.83 8.31 2.97
C LYS A 45 8.68 7.07 2.07
N GLY A 46 8.66 7.24 0.77
CA GLY A 46 8.54 6.16 -0.22
C GLY A 46 9.86 5.46 -0.55
N TRP A 47 11.01 5.92 0.00
CA TRP A 47 12.32 5.40 -0.39
C TRP A 47 12.50 3.89 -0.11
N PRO A 48 12.07 3.32 1.04
CA PRO A 48 12.18 1.87 1.25
C PRO A 48 11.41 1.06 0.20
N GLY A 49 10.18 1.49 -0.11
CA GLY A 49 9.37 0.86 -1.15
C GLY A 49 10.05 0.90 -2.52
N MET A 50 10.51 2.07 -2.93
CA MET A 50 11.24 2.26 -4.19
C MET A 50 12.51 1.39 -4.29
N LEU A 51 13.28 1.26 -3.21
CA LEU A 51 14.45 0.39 -3.18
C LEU A 51 14.05 -1.07 -3.37
N ILE A 52 13.01 -1.52 -2.68
CA ILE A 52 12.49 -2.89 -2.79
C ILE A 52 11.89 -3.15 -4.17
N GLU A 53 11.09 -2.23 -4.73
CA GLU A 53 10.59 -2.31 -6.10
C GLU A 53 11.71 -2.54 -7.10
N LYS A 54 12.84 -1.82 -6.96
CA LYS A 54 14.03 -2.01 -7.78
C LYS A 54 14.61 -3.42 -7.64
N TRP A 55 14.69 -3.97 -6.42
CA TRP A 55 15.21 -5.31 -6.15
C TRP A 55 14.29 -6.43 -6.62
N LEU A 56 12.99 -6.18 -6.67
CA LEU A 56 12.02 -7.15 -7.16
C LEU A 56 11.75 -7.04 -8.65
N GLY A 57 12.14 -5.91 -9.29
CA GLY A 57 11.94 -5.65 -10.70
C GLY A 57 10.51 -5.21 -11.03
N ALA A 58 9.89 -4.40 -10.17
CA ALA A 58 8.61 -3.79 -10.44
C ALA A 58 8.66 -2.91 -11.70
N SER A 59 7.62 -2.94 -12.51
CA SER A 59 7.59 -2.29 -13.83
C SER A 59 6.51 -1.22 -13.99
N ALA A 60 5.57 -1.11 -13.04
CA ALA A 60 4.44 -0.18 -13.15
C ALA A 60 4.85 1.30 -13.01
N GLY A 61 5.88 1.60 -12.22
CA GLY A 61 6.24 2.98 -11.90
C GLY A 61 5.10 3.71 -11.21
N SER A 62 4.74 4.91 -11.70
CA SER A 62 3.65 5.73 -11.13
C SER A 62 2.26 5.46 -11.74
N LYS A 63 2.11 4.46 -12.61
CA LYS A 63 0.84 4.15 -13.27
C LYS A 63 -0.17 3.58 -12.25
N PRO A 64 -1.49 3.82 -12.45
CA PRO A 64 -2.54 3.30 -11.55
C PRO A 64 -2.86 1.81 -11.82
N GLN A 65 -1.85 0.98 -11.81
CA GLN A 65 -1.92 -0.48 -12.01
C GLN A 65 -1.09 -1.18 -10.92
N GLN A 66 -1.16 -2.50 -10.82
CA GLN A 66 -0.33 -3.26 -9.89
C GLN A 66 1.16 -3.10 -10.21
N ASP A 67 2.03 -3.27 -9.23
CA ASP A 67 3.49 -3.09 -9.38
C ASP A 67 4.11 -4.12 -10.33
N PHE A 68 3.49 -5.30 -10.43
CA PHE A 68 3.82 -6.36 -11.41
C PHE A 68 2.60 -6.65 -12.29
N PRO A 69 2.32 -5.79 -13.30
CA PRO A 69 1.06 -5.84 -14.06
C PRO A 69 0.88 -7.14 -14.85
N GLU A 70 1.95 -7.71 -15.39
CA GLU A 70 1.90 -8.99 -16.12
C GLU A 70 1.55 -10.19 -15.23
N LEU A 71 1.74 -10.04 -13.91
CA LEU A 71 1.40 -11.06 -12.91
C LEU A 71 0.10 -10.74 -12.16
N GLY A 72 -0.43 -9.53 -12.31
CA GLY A 72 -1.57 -9.05 -11.53
C GLY A 72 -1.27 -8.90 -10.04
N ILE A 73 -0.02 -8.62 -9.65
CA ILE A 73 0.44 -8.57 -8.25
C ILE A 73 0.81 -7.15 -7.86
N GLU A 74 0.25 -6.70 -6.74
CA GLU A 74 0.63 -5.47 -6.04
C GLU A 74 1.70 -5.76 -5.00
N LEU A 75 2.67 -4.88 -4.83
CA LEU A 75 3.65 -4.92 -3.75
C LEU A 75 3.22 -3.99 -2.61
N LYS A 76 3.26 -4.50 -1.38
CA LYS A 76 3.11 -3.67 -0.18
C LYS A 76 4.28 -3.92 0.77
N THR A 77 5.15 -2.92 0.91
CA THR A 77 6.11 -2.89 2.01
C THR A 77 5.41 -2.39 3.27
N ILE A 78 5.62 -3.08 4.38
CA ILE A 78 4.97 -2.75 5.64
C ILE A 78 6.00 -2.62 6.77
N PRO A 79 6.09 -1.44 7.43
CA PRO A 79 6.94 -1.28 8.58
C PRO A 79 6.35 -2.02 9.78
N ILE A 80 7.14 -2.91 10.38
CA ILE A 80 6.78 -3.72 11.53
C ILE A 80 7.68 -3.43 12.73
N ASP A 81 7.15 -3.73 13.92
CA ASP A 81 7.93 -3.81 15.16
C ASP A 81 8.52 -5.22 15.37
N ARG A 82 9.20 -5.42 16.51
CA ARG A 82 9.82 -6.70 16.88
C ARG A 82 8.81 -7.82 17.12
N GLN A 83 7.54 -7.51 17.36
CA GLN A 83 6.45 -8.46 17.51
C GLN A 83 5.72 -8.73 16.19
N PHE A 84 6.26 -8.26 15.06
CA PHE A 84 5.62 -8.32 13.74
C PHE A 84 4.29 -7.56 13.66
N ALA A 85 4.06 -6.60 14.56
CA ALA A 85 2.89 -5.73 14.47
C ALA A 85 3.14 -4.57 13.48
N PRO A 86 2.17 -4.24 12.60
CA PRO A 86 2.33 -3.12 11.67
C PRO A 86 2.37 -1.80 12.44
N LEU A 87 3.31 -0.93 12.10
CA LEU A 87 3.50 0.36 12.78
C LEU A 87 2.59 1.45 12.24
N GLU A 88 2.06 1.30 11.02
CA GLU A 88 1.18 2.28 10.38
C GLU A 88 0.08 1.61 9.55
N THR A 89 -0.89 2.41 9.11
CA THR A 89 -1.93 1.99 8.16
C THR A 89 -1.32 1.87 6.76
N THR A 90 -1.80 0.92 5.96
CA THR A 90 -1.25 0.66 4.63
C THR A 90 -2.02 1.41 3.55
N TYR A 91 -1.34 2.25 2.81
CA TYR A 91 -1.93 2.94 1.65
C TYR A 91 -2.27 1.95 0.53
N VAL A 92 -3.47 2.08 -0.03
CA VAL A 92 -3.94 1.25 -1.16
C VAL A 92 -3.86 2.05 -2.47
N CYS A 93 -4.70 3.08 -2.61
CA CYS A 93 -4.74 3.93 -3.79
C CYS A 93 -5.42 5.28 -3.46
N PHE A 94 -5.36 6.23 -4.39
CA PHE A 94 -6.14 7.45 -4.29
C PHE A 94 -7.65 7.18 -4.33
N ALA A 95 -8.41 7.93 -3.54
CA ALA A 95 -9.86 7.96 -3.60
C ALA A 95 -10.28 9.01 -4.64
N PRO A 96 -10.94 8.62 -5.76
CA PRO A 96 -11.48 9.57 -6.72
C PRO A 96 -12.65 10.32 -6.07
N LEU A 97 -12.55 11.64 -5.93
CA LEU A 97 -13.59 12.46 -5.31
C LEU A 97 -14.63 12.99 -6.31
N LEU A 98 -14.37 12.82 -7.61
CA LEU A 98 -15.32 12.96 -8.71
C LEU A 98 -15.42 11.57 -9.37
N MET A 99 -16.32 10.74 -8.87
CA MET A 99 -16.44 9.38 -9.36
C MET A 99 -17.20 9.30 -10.69
N ALA A 100 -16.71 8.44 -11.59
CA ALA A 100 -17.45 8.12 -12.80
C ALA A 100 -18.69 7.29 -12.45
N PRO A 101 -19.84 7.50 -13.13
CA PRO A 101 -21.01 6.64 -12.97
C PRO A 101 -20.70 5.18 -13.28
N GLY A 102 -21.29 4.24 -12.51
CA GLY A 102 -21.19 2.81 -12.77
C GLY A 102 -19.93 2.11 -12.25
N VAL A 103 -19.10 2.79 -11.46
CA VAL A 103 -17.99 2.12 -10.75
C VAL A 103 -18.56 1.24 -9.65
N THR A 104 -18.26 -0.05 -9.70
CA THR A 104 -18.65 -1.06 -8.70
C THR A 104 -17.41 -1.54 -7.94
N TRP A 105 -17.60 -2.32 -6.87
CA TRP A 105 -16.49 -2.95 -6.17
C TRP A 105 -15.62 -3.76 -7.13
N GLU A 106 -16.23 -4.54 -8.00
CA GLU A 106 -15.56 -5.41 -8.97
C GLU A 106 -14.65 -4.66 -9.94
N THR A 107 -15.01 -3.42 -10.30
CA THR A 107 -14.24 -2.56 -11.21
C THR A 107 -13.40 -1.51 -10.50
N SER A 108 -13.47 -1.47 -9.17
CA SER A 108 -12.74 -0.47 -8.37
C SER A 108 -11.23 -0.69 -8.39
N ASN A 109 -10.49 0.42 -8.34
CA ASN A 109 -9.03 0.34 -8.22
C ASN A 109 -8.58 -0.20 -6.85
N VAL A 110 -9.42 -0.08 -5.82
CA VAL A 110 -9.15 -0.68 -4.50
C VAL A 110 -9.09 -2.20 -4.62
N ARG A 111 -10.12 -2.82 -5.22
CA ARG A 111 -10.15 -4.27 -5.45
C ARG A 111 -9.02 -4.71 -6.38
N ASN A 112 -8.79 -3.97 -7.46
CA ASN A 112 -7.70 -4.25 -8.39
C ASN A 112 -6.34 -4.31 -7.67
N LYS A 113 -6.05 -3.38 -6.75
CA LYS A 113 -4.83 -3.34 -5.96
C LYS A 113 -4.76 -4.41 -4.85
N LEU A 114 -5.89 -4.90 -4.36
CA LEU A 114 -5.95 -5.84 -3.23
C LEU A 114 -6.24 -7.29 -3.64
N GLN A 115 -6.60 -7.57 -4.88
CA GLN A 115 -6.94 -8.92 -5.34
C GLN A 115 -5.79 -9.93 -5.23
N GLN A 116 -4.55 -9.47 -5.31
CA GLN A 116 -3.35 -10.26 -5.04
C GLN A 116 -2.21 -9.35 -4.62
N VAL A 117 -1.73 -9.51 -3.40
CA VAL A 117 -0.69 -8.67 -2.81
C VAL A 117 0.51 -9.51 -2.39
N LEU A 118 1.69 -9.05 -2.77
CA LEU A 118 2.95 -9.48 -2.20
C LEU A 118 3.25 -8.56 -1.01
N TRP A 119 3.13 -9.09 0.20
CA TRP A 119 3.52 -8.38 1.42
C TRP A 119 5.00 -8.59 1.69
N LEU A 120 5.71 -7.50 1.96
CA LEU A 120 7.11 -7.54 2.36
C LEU A 120 7.32 -6.70 3.62
N PRO A 121 7.34 -7.35 4.80
CA PRO A 121 7.58 -6.65 6.06
C PRO A 121 9.02 -6.15 6.13
N VAL A 122 9.20 -4.96 6.72
CA VAL A 122 10.50 -4.32 6.94
C VAL A 122 10.54 -3.76 8.36
N GLU A 123 11.63 -3.90 9.07
CA GLU A 123 11.79 -3.28 10.38
C GLU A 123 11.53 -1.76 10.29
N GLY A 124 10.64 -1.25 11.15
CA GLY A 124 10.15 0.12 11.08
C GLY A 124 10.33 0.93 12.36
N GLU A 125 10.83 0.32 13.46
CA GLU A 125 11.02 1.00 14.73
C GLU A 125 11.93 2.22 14.57
N ARG A 126 11.55 3.33 15.21
CA ARG A 126 12.29 4.61 15.08
C ARG A 126 13.68 4.56 15.71
N THR A 127 13.90 3.63 16.63
CA THR A 127 15.19 3.38 17.29
C THR A 127 16.21 2.71 16.37
N ILE A 128 15.76 2.07 15.27
CA ILE A 128 16.62 1.42 14.30
C ILE A 128 16.92 2.42 13.17
N PRO A 129 18.20 2.78 12.96
CA PRO A 129 18.60 3.62 11.83
C PRO A 129 18.10 3.04 10.50
N LEU A 130 17.73 3.90 9.55
CA LEU A 130 17.15 3.47 8.28
C LEU A 130 17.99 2.41 7.55
N ALA A 131 19.31 2.62 7.52
CA ALA A 131 20.25 1.71 6.86
C ALA A 131 20.34 0.32 7.53
N GLU A 132 20.05 0.23 8.82
CA GLU A 132 20.15 -1.01 9.61
C GLU A 132 18.87 -1.81 9.63
N ARG A 133 17.74 -1.27 9.14
CA ARG A 133 16.44 -1.95 9.08
C ARG A 133 16.49 -3.12 8.14
N ARG A 134 16.08 -4.29 8.63
CA ARG A 134 16.09 -5.54 7.86
C ARG A 134 14.77 -5.78 7.14
N VAL A 135 14.89 -6.38 5.97
CA VAL A 135 13.78 -6.92 5.20
C VAL A 135 13.45 -8.31 5.75
N ALA A 136 12.17 -8.56 6.05
CA ALA A 136 11.71 -9.89 6.44
C ALA A 136 11.31 -10.73 5.21
N THR A 137 10.84 -11.95 5.44
CA THR A 137 10.37 -12.84 4.37
C THR A 137 9.06 -12.31 3.78
N GLY A 138 9.02 -12.17 2.45
CA GLY A 138 7.79 -11.82 1.73
C GLY A 138 6.84 -13.00 1.61
N PHE A 139 5.55 -12.71 1.50
CA PHE A 139 4.51 -13.72 1.31
C PHE A 139 3.37 -13.17 0.45
N TYR A 140 2.66 -14.06 -0.23
CA TYR A 140 1.45 -13.72 -0.98
C TYR A 140 0.22 -13.77 -0.09
N TRP A 141 -0.68 -12.82 -0.33
CA TRP A 141 -2.01 -12.78 0.27
C TRP A 141 -3.05 -12.47 -0.81
N ARG A 142 -4.18 -13.09 -0.69
CA ARG A 142 -5.43 -12.78 -1.40
C ARG A 142 -6.53 -12.71 -0.36
N PRO A 143 -7.47 -11.77 -0.46
CA PRO A 143 -8.62 -11.76 0.44
C PRO A 143 -9.39 -13.08 0.29
N ASN A 144 -9.75 -13.69 1.43
CA ASN A 144 -10.76 -14.73 1.46
C ASN A 144 -12.14 -14.09 1.30
N GLU A 145 -13.22 -14.92 1.27
CA GLU A 145 -14.58 -14.43 1.06
C GLU A 145 -15.03 -13.42 2.13
N ASP A 146 -14.72 -13.67 3.41
CA ASP A 146 -15.09 -12.78 4.51
C ASP A 146 -14.31 -11.46 4.44
N GLU A 147 -13.03 -11.53 4.11
CA GLU A 147 -12.17 -10.34 3.94
C GLU A 147 -12.63 -9.51 2.72
N ASP A 148 -12.98 -10.13 1.58
CA ASP A 148 -13.49 -9.41 0.39
C ASP A 148 -14.84 -8.76 0.69
N MET A 149 -15.75 -9.46 1.37
CA MET A 149 -17.04 -8.88 1.81
C MET A 149 -16.84 -7.68 2.73
N LEU A 150 -15.92 -7.77 3.69
CA LEU A 150 -15.63 -6.68 4.62
C LEU A 150 -15.02 -5.47 3.91
N LEU A 151 -14.05 -5.68 3.02
CA LEU A 151 -13.42 -4.64 2.21
C LEU A 151 -14.43 -3.97 1.28
N ARG A 152 -15.34 -4.76 0.68
CA ARG A 152 -16.41 -4.30 -0.17
C ARG A 152 -17.39 -3.40 0.60
N ALA A 153 -17.88 -3.85 1.76
CA ALA A 153 -18.80 -3.10 2.58
C ALA A 153 -18.23 -1.73 2.98
N ASP A 154 -16.98 -1.69 3.43
CA ASP A 154 -16.30 -0.44 3.77
C ASP A 154 -16.13 0.47 2.53
N TRP A 155 -15.78 -0.11 1.37
CA TRP A 155 -15.61 0.64 0.13
C TRP A 155 -16.93 1.23 -0.36
N GLU A 156 -18.01 0.47 -0.33
CA GLU A 156 -19.35 0.91 -0.75
C GLU A 156 -19.84 2.06 0.14
N GLU A 157 -19.74 1.92 1.48
CA GLU A 157 -20.13 2.97 2.44
C GLU A 157 -19.35 4.27 2.21
N LEU A 158 -18.02 4.18 2.09
CA LEU A 158 -17.16 5.35 1.92
C LEU A 158 -17.35 6.01 0.54
N THR A 159 -17.59 5.22 -0.48
CA THR A 159 -17.83 5.68 -1.85
C THR A 159 -19.18 6.36 -1.97
N GLU A 160 -20.23 5.84 -1.31
CA GLU A 160 -21.54 6.47 -1.25
C GLU A 160 -21.46 7.87 -0.65
N GLN A 161 -20.70 8.05 0.44
CA GLN A 161 -20.50 9.38 1.03
C GLN A 161 -19.77 10.34 0.08
N ILE A 162 -18.82 9.86 -0.72
CA ILE A 162 -18.15 10.68 -1.75
C ILE A 162 -19.17 11.09 -2.82
N ILE A 163 -19.95 10.14 -3.36
CA ILE A 163 -20.92 10.36 -4.44
C ILE A 163 -22.01 11.33 -4.00
N THR A 164 -22.49 11.21 -2.77
CA THR A 164 -23.54 12.06 -2.21
C THR A 164 -23.02 13.40 -1.67
N GLY A 165 -21.72 13.70 -1.86
CA GLY A 165 -21.16 15.00 -1.53
C GLY A 165 -20.71 15.19 -0.07
N TYR A 166 -20.75 14.14 0.75
CA TYR A 166 -20.38 14.19 2.17
C TYR A 166 -18.88 13.91 2.42
N VAL A 167 -18.03 14.19 1.44
CA VAL A 167 -16.58 13.91 1.54
C VAL A 167 -15.93 14.55 2.77
N GLU A 168 -16.37 15.76 3.18
CA GLU A 168 -15.82 16.46 4.35
C GLU A 168 -16.24 15.81 5.68
N SER A 169 -17.33 15.04 5.70
CA SER A 169 -17.81 14.32 6.87
C SER A 169 -17.08 12.98 7.09
N ILE A 170 -16.35 12.50 6.08
CA ILE A 170 -15.60 11.25 6.18
C ILE A 170 -14.44 11.41 7.16
N THR A 171 -14.46 10.60 8.21
CA THR A 171 -13.40 10.54 9.22
C THR A 171 -12.60 9.25 9.11
N SER A 172 -11.39 9.24 9.67
CA SER A 172 -10.58 8.02 9.74
C SER A 172 -11.12 6.94 10.70
N ARG A 173 -12.27 7.18 11.36
CA ARG A 173 -12.93 6.22 12.25
C ARG A 173 -13.89 5.29 11.53
N GLN A 174 -14.39 5.70 10.35
CA GLN A 174 -15.31 4.91 9.53
C GLN A 174 -14.57 3.75 8.84
N GLY A 175 -15.30 2.66 8.60
CA GLY A 175 -14.81 1.41 8.03
C GLY A 175 -14.11 0.51 9.06
N ASN A 176 -14.07 -0.77 8.82
CA ASN A 176 -13.52 -1.82 9.69
C ASN A 176 -12.16 -2.34 9.21
N ALA A 177 -12.03 -2.62 7.92
CA ALA A 177 -10.80 -3.03 7.25
C ALA A 177 -10.19 -1.89 6.44
N LEU A 178 -11.04 -1.12 5.73
CA LEU A 178 -10.67 -0.03 4.83
C LEU A 178 -11.17 1.30 5.40
N HIS A 179 -10.36 2.35 5.29
CA HIS A 179 -10.76 3.70 5.66
C HIS A 179 -10.16 4.75 4.73
N ILE A 180 -10.70 5.97 4.75
CA ILE A 180 -10.18 7.09 3.97
C ILE A 180 -9.41 8.06 4.86
N ARG A 181 -8.28 8.56 4.35
CA ARG A 181 -7.45 9.58 5.00
C ARG A 181 -6.99 10.63 3.99
N PRO A 182 -6.70 11.87 4.43
CA PRO A 182 -6.02 12.85 3.58
C PRO A 182 -4.70 12.28 3.04
N LYS A 183 -4.47 12.42 1.73
CA LYS A 183 -3.27 11.99 1.02
C LYS A 183 -2.79 13.10 0.10
N ALA A 184 -1.98 14.01 0.65
CA ALA A 184 -1.39 15.12 -0.09
C ALA A 184 0.09 15.26 0.27
N ALA A 185 0.88 15.78 -0.66
CA ALA A 185 2.30 16.07 -0.44
C ALA A 185 2.48 17.15 0.64
N ASN A 186 1.55 18.08 0.73
CA ASN A 186 1.47 19.10 1.78
C ASN A 186 0.04 19.59 1.97
N GLY A 187 -0.22 20.42 3.00
CA GLY A 187 -1.55 20.91 3.33
C GLY A 187 -2.16 21.93 2.34
N LYS A 188 -1.41 22.36 1.32
CA LYS A 188 -1.88 23.34 0.32
C LYS A 188 -2.45 22.68 -0.93
N VAL A 189 -2.20 21.38 -1.12
CA VAL A 189 -2.72 20.63 -2.28
C VAL A 189 -4.21 20.41 -2.11
N LEU A 190 -4.98 20.88 -3.09
CA LEU A 190 -6.44 20.73 -3.16
C LEU A 190 -6.84 20.04 -4.46
N THR A 191 -7.96 19.36 -4.42
CA THR A 191 -8.63 18.71 -5.55
C THR A 191 -10.11 19.06 -5.56
N ASP A 192 -10.79 18.78 -6.66
CA ASP A 192 -12.23 18.97 -6.80
C ASP A 192 -12.99 17.82 -6.14
N ALA A 193 -14.12 18.15 -5.52
CA ALA A 193 -15.14 17.23 -5.03
C ALA A 193 -16.52 17.87 -5.24
N LEU A 194 -17.59 17.15 -4.94
CA LEU A 194 -18.95 17.70 -4.86
C LEU A 194 -19.35 17.89 -3.39
N ASN A 195 -20.19 18.89 -3.13
CA ASN A 195 -20.95 19.03 -1.88
C ASN A 195 -22.32 18.32 -2.01
N PRO A 196 -23.14 18.23 -0.94
CA PRO A 196 -24.46 17.59 -1.01
C PRO A 196 -25.45 18.25 -1.99
N ASP A 197 -25.23 19.52 -2.31
CA ASP A 197 -26.05 20.27 -3.28
C ASP A 197 -25.60 20.03 -4.74
N GLY A 198 -24.55 19.19 -4.95
CA GLY A 198 -24.00 18.90 -6.26
C GLY A 198 -23.03 19.97 -6.79
N GLU A 199 -22.67 20.96 -6.01
CA GLU A 199 -21.75 22.02 -6.40
C GLU A 199 -20.30 21.56 -6.23
N ARG A 200 -19.41 22.06 -7.10
CA ARG A 200 -17.96 21.79 -6.99
C ARG A 200 -17.34 22.56 -5.83
N ILE A 201 -16.63 21.82 -4.97
CA ILE A 201 -15.84 22.37 -3.87
C ILE A 201 -14.37 21.98 -3.99
N LYS A 202 -13.50 22.70 -3.30
CA LYS A 202 -12.08 22.35 -3.15
C LYS A 202 -11.85 21.69 -1.80
N THR A 203 -11.30 20.49 -1.83
CA THR A 203 -10.95 19.70 -0.64
C THR A 203 -9.55 19.09 -0.76
N ARG A 204 -9.04 18.50 0.32
CA ARG A 204 -7.76 17.79 0.29
C ARG A 204 -7.90 16.48 -0.46
N PRO A 205 -6.91 16.08 -1.30
CA PRO A 205 -6.86 14.74 -1.87
C PRO A 205 -6.91 13.69 -0.76
N ARG A 206 -7.61 12.61 -1.03
CA ARG A 206 -7.81 11.49 -0.10
C ARG A 206 -7.33 10.18 -0.71
N GLY A 207 -7.03 9.23 0.14
CA GLY A 207 -6.68 7.87 -0.28
C GLY A 207 -7.34 6.83 0.60
N PHE A 208 -7.53 5.66 0.03
CA PHE A 208 -7.92 4.46 0.75
C PHE A 208 -6.71 3.83 1.44
N TYR A 209 -6.91 3.39 2.66
CA TYR A 209 -5.90 2.74 3.50
C TYR A 209 -6.49 1.53 4.20
N LEU A 210 -5.72 0.45 4.29
CA LEU A 210 -6.05 -0.66 5.20
C LEU A 210 -5.77 -0.24 6.65
N ARG A 211 -6.65 -0.63 7.56
CA ARG A 211 -6.47 -0.43 8.99
C ARG A 211 -5.35 -1.31 9.53
N LYS A 212 -4.66 -0.82 10.55
CA LYS A 212 -3.62 -1.58 11.24
C LYS A 212 -4.11 -2.93 11.76
N THR A 213 -5.32 -2.98 12.33
CA THR A 213 -5.93 -4.21 12.83
C THR A 213 -6.14 -5.24 11.73
N PHE A 214 -6.61 -4.81 10.55
CA PHE A 214 -6.78 -5.69 9.41
C PHE A 214 -5.43 -6.24 8.91
N THR A 215 -4.45 -5.35 8.75
CA THR A 215 -3.09 -5.75 8.32
C THR A 215 -2.40 -6.63 9.37
N GLN A 216 -2.67 -6.39 10.67
CA GLN A 216 -2.17 -7.25 11.77
C GLN A 216 -2.67 -8.69 11.61
N ASN A 217 -3.95 -8.88 11.27
CA ASN A 217 -4.51 -10.21 11.06
C ASN A 217 -3.85 -10.91 9.85
N ILE A 218 -3.62 -10.17 8.75
CA ILE A 218 -2.89 -10.71 7.59
C ILE A 218 -1.50 -11.21 7.99
N LEU A 219 -0.74 -10.39 8.74
CA LEU A 219 0.59 -10.78 9.22
C LEU A 219 0.54 -11.96 10.19
N ALA A 220 -0.43 -11.95 11.13
CA ALA A 220 -0.59 -13.02 12.09
C ALA A 220 -0.89 -14.37 11.41
N ASN A 221 -1.78 -14.37 10.42
CA ASN A 221 -2.11 -15.56 9.65
C ASN A 221 -0.92 -16.09 8.85
N ALA A 222 -0.07 -15.21 8.34
CA ALA A 222 1.09 -15.60 7.53
C ALA A 222 2.26 -16.16 8.36
N PHE A 223 2.47 -15.66 9.58
CA PHE A 223 3.67 -15.96 10.36
C PHE A 223 3.42 -16.78 11.62
N PHE A 224 2.19 -16.79 12.16
CA PHE A 224 1.88 -17.36 13.48
C PHE A 224 0.76 -18.40 13.45
N THR A 225 0.08 -18.59 12.31
CA THR A 225 -0.90 -19.66 12.16
C THR A 225 -0.18 -20.90 11.60
N PRO A 226 -0.34 -22.07 12.25
CA PRO A 226 0.33 -23.31 11.83
C PRO A 226 -0.20 -23.84 10.49
#